data_270a4ec7b62653aecc9a1849d895a164
#
_entry.id   270a4ec7b62653aecc9a1849d895a164
#
_cell.length_a   1.000
_cell.length_b   1.000
_cell.length_c   1.000
_cell.angle_alpha   90.00
_cell.angle_beta   90.00
_cell.angle_gamma   90.00
#
_symmetry.space_group_name_H-M   'P 1'
#
loop_
_entity.id
_entity.type
_entity.pdbx_description
1 polymer ?
#
loop_
_entity_poly.entity_id
_entity_poly.type
_entity_poly.pdbx_seq_one_letter_code
_entity_poly.pdbx_strand_id
1 'polypeptide(L)'
;MPDHAADAEPVNAPDSRTQLIQAAAQVFSVKGFDGASNREICQSAAVNLSAIKYYFGDKAGLYRAVLQWAFGEVTASFGQFDDPALSFQQAVRQFLVPLIQTDGNPTQQQPAQQQPAPQPIDARVMGLYLYELIKPSAIFPEIIQQTVLPTHQAFCQLLARQLGAVAVDPAIHQLAFAICAMAHDYSLSRDVMRTLAPELLDQPDATVQITDRLLAYSQALLDVERRLRQSIPPDSL
;
A
#
# COMPACT_ATOMS: atom_id res chain seq x y z
N MET A 1 -54.39 7.76 21.55
CA MET A 1 -53.07 8.32 21.25
C MET A 1 -52.10 7.17 21.23
N PRO A 2 -51.75 6.60 20.08
CA PRO A 2 -50.63 5.64 19.99
C PRO A 2 -49.32 6.38 19.84
N ASP A 3 -48.40 5.96 20.68
CA ASP A 3 -47.03 6.37 20.82
C ASP A 3 -46.24 5.90 19.59
N HIS A 4 -45.71 6.84 18.81
CA HIS A 4 -44.80 6.56 17.70
C HIS A 4 -43.39 6.48 18.28
N ALA A 5 -43.00 5.27 18.69
CA ALA A 5 -41.58 4.98 18.87
C ALA A 5 -40.91 5.01 17.47
N ALA A 6 -40.12 6.04 17.24
CA ALA A 6 -39.27 6.15 16.08
C ALA A 6 -38.24 5.00 16.08
N ASP A 7 -38.36 4.11 15.10
CA ASP A 7 -37.37 3.14 14.75
C ASP A 7 -36.09 3.89 14.36
N ALA A 8 -35.14 4.00 15.29
CA ALA A 8 -33.77 4.39 15.00
C ALA A 8 -33.16 3.22 14.23
N GLU A 9 -32.92 3.42 12.93
CA GLU A 9 -32.12 2.50 12.14
C GLU A 9 -30.75 2.29 12.83
N PRO A 10 -30.29 1.04 12.98
CA PRO A 10 -28.98 0.78 13.59
C PRO A 10 -27.90 1.32 12.66
N VAL A 11 -27.11 2.26 13.17
CA VAL A 11 -25.90 2.77 12.54
C VAL A 11 -24.99 1.58 12.20
N ASN A 12 -24.90 1.25 10.91
CA ASN A 12 -23.92 0.43 10.20
C ASN A 12 -23.00 -0.47 11.06
N ALA A 13 -23.50 -1.62 11.47
CA ALA A 13 -22.61 -2.76 11.73
C ALA A 13 -22.03 -3.20 10.36
N PRO A 14 -20.71 -3.39 10.22
CA PRO A 14 -20.13 -3.89 8.98
C PRO A 14 -20.83 -5.19 8.59
N ASP A 15 -21.16 -5.34 7.30
CA ASP A 15 -21.85 -6.54 6.84
C ASP A 15 -20.99 -7.80 7.09
N SER A 16 -21.61 -8.96 7.16
CA SER A 16 -20.91 -10.22 7.46
C SER A 16 -19.77 -10.52 6.46
N ARG A 17 -19.85 -10.01 5.24
CA ARG A 17 -18.80 -10.13 4.22
C ARG A 17 -17.56 -9.35 4.61
N THR A 18 -17.71 -8.10 5.00
CA THR A 18 -16.61 -7.23 5.47
C THR A 18 -15.99 -7.76 6.76
N GLN A 19 -16.81 -8.22 7.71
CA GLN A 19 -16.33 -8.86 8.95
C GLN A 19 -15.45 -10.08 8.65
N LEU A 20 -15.86 -10.92 7.70
CA LEU A 20 -15.07 -12.08 7.27
C LEU A 20 -13.74 -11.68 6.64
N ILE A 21 -13.71 -10.65 5.78
CA ILE A 21 -12.45 -10.17 5.16
C ILE A 21 -11.49 -9.69 6.24
N GLN A 22 -11.95 -8.88 7.20
CA GLN A 22 -11.11 -8.34 8.27
C GLN A 22 -10.59 -9.42 9.23
N ALA A 23 -11.45 -10.34 9.64
CA ALA A 23 -11.05 -11.48 10.49
C ALA A 23 -10.08 -12.41 9.75
N ALA A 24 -10.34 -12.68 8.47
CA ALA A 24 -9.48 -13.50 7.65
C ALA A 24 -8.11 -12.82 7.41
N ALA A 25 -8.07 -11.51 7.21
CA ALA A 25 -6.83 -10.76 7.10
C ALA A 25 -5.94 -10.93 8.35
N GLN A 26 -6.54 -10.85 9.54
CA GLN A 26 -5.83 -11.08 10.80
C GLN A 26 -5.26 -12.51 10.89
N VAL A 27 -6.02 -13.53 10.51
CA VAL A 27 -5.57 -14.91 10.60
C VAL A 27 -4.52 -15.23 9.53
N PHE A 28 -4.75 -14.79 8.29
CA PHE A 28 -3.83 -15.04 7.18
C PHE A 28 -2.51 -14.29 7.32
N SER A 29 -2.49 -13.07 7.86
CA SER A 29 -1.25 -12.31 8.06
C SER A 29 -0.27 -13.00 9.03
N VAL A 30 -0.79 -13.84 9.94
CA VAL A 30 0.03 -14.55 10.93
C VAL A 30 0.34 -15.99 10.49
N LYS A 31 -0.66 -16.71 9.93
CA LYS A 31 -0.57 -18.15 9.65
C LYS A 31 -0.38 -18.49 8.16
N GLY A 32 -0.56 -17.50 7.29
CA GLY A 32 -0.60 -17.70 5.85
C GLY A 32 -1.84 -18.48 5.39
N PHE A 33 -1.91 -18.71 4.08
CA PHE A 33 -3.04 -19.42 3.49
C PHE A 33 -3.18 -20.84 4.05
N ASP A 34 -2.10 -21.63 4.06
CA ASP A 34 -2.16 -23.06 4.43
C ASP A 34 -2.48 -23.26 5.92
N GLY A 35 -1.89 -22.45 6.81
CA GLY A 35 -2.03 -22.57 8.26
C GLY A 35 -3.34 -22.06 8.84
N ALA A 36 -4.08 -21.23 8.10
CA ALA A 36 -5.38 -20.70 8.53
C ALA A 36 -6.51 -21.72 8.33
N SER A 37 -7.45 -21.80 9.26
CA SER A 37 -8.64 -22.65 9.13
C SER A 37 -9.92 -21.81 8.98
N ASN A 38 -10.87 -22.30 8.15
CA ASN A 38 -12.19 -21.65 8.00
C ASN A 38 -12.92 -21.50 9.32
N ARG A 39 -12.77 -22.49 10.22
CA ARG A 39 -13.42 -22.48 11.54
C ARG A 39 -12.89 -21.32 12.40
N GLU A 40 -11.59 -21.15 12.44
CA GLU A 40 -10.93 -20.06 13.18
C GLU A 40 -11.36 -18.68 12.65
N ILE A 41 -11.36 -18.52 11.32
CA ILE A 41 -11.77 -17.26 10.68
C ILE A 41 -13.24 -16.94 11.01
N CYS A 42 -14.15 -17.90 10.87
CA CYS A 42 -15.56 -17.69 11.17
C CYS A 42 -15.79 -17.43 12.67
N GLN A 43 -15.04 -18.07 13.55
CA GLN A 43 -15.10 -17.82 14.98
C GLN A 43 -14.63 -16.39 15.31
N SER A 44 -13.54 -15.94 14.71
CA SER A 44 -13.02 -14.57 14.86
C SER A 44 -13.98 -13.51 14.31
N ALA A 45 -14.68 -13.81 13.20
CA ALA A 45 -15.67 -12.93 12.59
C ALA A 45 -17.06 -12.99 13.26
N ALA A 46 -17.26 -13.86 14.25
CA ALA A 46 -18.56 -14.13 14.89
C ALA A 46 -19.68 -14.51 13.89
N VAL A 47 -19.33 -15.26 12.83
CA VAL A 47 -20.26 -15.71 11.78
C VAL A 47 -20.32 -17.23 11.67
N ASN A 48 -21.36 -17.74 10.99
CA ASN A 48 -21.49 -19.16 10.72
C ASN A 48 -20.50 -19.64 9.66
N LEU A 49 -20.05 -20.90 9.74
CA LEU A 49 -19.11 -21.49 8.79
C LEU A 49 -19.64 -21.50 7.33
N SER A 50 -20.95 -21.58 7.15
CA SER A 50 -21.60 -21.49 5.83
C SER A 50 -21.41 -20.12 5.15
N ALA A 51 -21.08 -19.07 5.89
CA ALA A 51 -20.90 -17.73 5.35
C ALA A 51 -19.72 -17.65 4.37
N ILE A 52 -18.61 -18.38 4.62
CA ILE A 52 -17.49 -18.43 3.67
C ILE A 52 -17.96 -19.00 2.34
N LYS A 53 -18.70 -20.12 2.37
CA LYS A 53 -19.22 -20.72 1.15
C LYS A 53 -20.19 -19.79 0.43
N TYR A 54 -21.03 -19.10 1.16
CA TYR A 54 -22.05 -18.19 0.61
C TYR A 54 -21.40 -16.95 -0.06
N TYR A 55 -20.45 -16.26 0.59
CA TYR A 55 -19.89 -15.01 0.10
C TYR A 55 -18.68 -15.20 -0.84
N PHE A 56 -17.92 -16.28 -0.66
CA PHE A 56 -16.61 -16.44 -1.31
C PHE A 56 -16.44 -17.79 -2.04
N GLY A 57 -17.38 -18.72 -1.90
CA GLY A 57 -17.32 -20.05 -2.46
C GLY A 57 -16.48 -21.01 -1.62
N ASP A 58 -15.21 -20.65 -1.36
CA ASP A 58 -14.28 -21.45 -0.57
C ASP A 58 -13.21 -20.57 0.12
N LYS A 59 -12.22 -21.21 0.77
CA LYS A 59 -11.11 -20.53 1.42
C LYS A 59 -10.23 -19.76 0.43
N ALA A 60 -10.06 -20.26 -0.80
CA ALA A 60 -9.26 -19.60 -1.82
C ALA A 60 -9.95 -18.32 -2.32
N GLY A 61 -11.28 -18.35 -2.51
CA GLY A 61 -12.07 -17.16 -2.83
C GLY A 61 -12.06 -16.12 -1.72
N LEU A 62 -12.11 -16.54 -0.45
CA LEU A 62 -11.94 -15.63 0.69
C LEU A 62 -10.53 -15.02 0.70
N TYR A 63 -9.49 -15.83 0.49
CA TYR A 63 -8.10 -15.35 0.45
C TYR A 63 -7.88 -14.34 -0.68
N ARG A 64 -8.42 -14.63 -1.87
CA ARG A 64 -8.42 -13.67 -3.00
C ARG A 64 -9.06 -12.34 -2.60
N ALA A 65 -10.23 -12.36 -1.98
CA ALA A 65 -10.91 -11.15 -1.53
C ALA A 65 -10.11 -10.37 -0.47
N VAL A 66 -9.42 -11.07 0.43
CA VAL A 66 -8.52 -10.46 1.43
C VAL A 66 -7.31 -9.82 0.76
N LEU A 67 -6.67 -10.48 -0.19
CA LEU A 67 -5.53 -9.89 -0.91
C LEU A 67 -5.96 -8.70 -1.78
N GLN A 68 -7.09 -8.78 -2.47
CA GLN A 68 -7.65 -7.66 -3.24
C GLN A 68 -7.93 -6.45 -2.34
N TRP A 69 -8.53 -6.68 -1.16
CA TRP A 69 -8.74 -5.62 -0.18
C TRP A 69 -7.40 -5.03 0.29
N ALA A 70 -6.47 -5.87 0.75
CA ALA A 70 -5.19 -5.43 1.32
C ALA A 70 -4.35 -4.63 0.31
N PHE A 71 -4.17 -5.16 -0.90
CA PHE A 71 -3.39 -4.46 -1.94
C PHE A 71 -4.14 -3.27 -2.53
N GLY A 72 -5.48 -3.29 -2.55
CA GLY A 72 -6.31 -2.16 -2.92
C GLY A 72 -6.15 -0.98 -1.96
N GLU A 73 -6.12 -1.21 -0.66
CA GLU A 73 -5.86 -0.19 0.36
C GLU A 73 -4.46 0.44 0.18
N VAL A 74 -3.44 -0.39 -0.07
CA VAL A 74 -2.08 0.10 -0.32
C VAL A 74 -2.02 0.98 -1.56
N THR A 75 -2.55 0.50 -2.68
CA THR A 75 -2.49 1.25 -3.94
C THR A 75 -3.34 2.52 -3.91
N ALA A 76 -4.49 2.50 -3.23
CA ALA A 76 -5.32 3.69 -3.01
C ALA A 76 -4.60 4.76 -2.17
N SER A 77 -3.73 4.35 -1.25
CA SER A 77 -2.96 5.28 -0.42
C SER A 77 -1.87 6.03 -1.17
N PHE A 78 -1.41 5.53 -2.32
CA PHE A 78 -0.31 6.13 -3.10
C PHE A 78 -0.73 7.32 -3.98
N GLY A 79 -2.02 7.64 -4.05
CA GLY A 79 -2.54 8.75 -4.87
C GLY A 79 -2.65 8.40 -6.37
N GLN A 80 -3.02 9.40 -7.15
CA GLN A 80 -3.24 9.24 -8.60
C GLN A 80 -2.04 9.77 -9.37
N PHE A 81 -1.17 8.87 -9.84
CA PHE A 81 0.03 9.22 -10.62
C PHE A 81 -0.26 9.61 -12.08
N ASP A 82 -1.47 9.39 -12.55
CA ASP A 82 -1.93 9.70 -13.90
C ASP A 82 -2.32 11.17 -14.11
N ASP A 83 -2.43 11.97 -13.04
CA ASP A 83 -2.67 13.41 -13.15
C ASP A 83 -1.49 14.10 -13.86
N PRO A 84 -1.72 14.72 -15.04
CA PRO A 84 -0.68 15.42 -15.79
C PRO A 84 -0.09 16.63 -15.04
N ALA A 85 -0.86 17.23 -14.13
CA ALA A 85 -0.45 18.38 -13.33
C ALA A 85 0.41 17.99 -12.11
N LEU A 86 0.47 16.69 -11.78
CA LEU A 86 1.20 16.20 -10.64
C LEU A 86 2.72 16.30 -10.88
N SER A 87 3.41 17.08 -10.05
CA SER A 87 4.86 17.15 -10.10
C SER A 87 5.49 15.87 -9.55
N PHE A 88 6.73 15.58 -9.95
CA PHE A 88 7.50 14.45 -9.43
C PHE A 88 7.57 14.45 -7.90
N GLN A 89 7.85 15.61 -7.29
CA GLN A 89 7.97 15.73 -5.84
C GLN A 89 6.64 15.45 -5.13
N GLN A 90 5.51 15.92 -5.67
CA GLN A 90 4.18 15.63 -5.12
C GLN A 90 3.86 14.14 -5.22
N ALA A 91 4.11 13.52 -6.39
CA ALA A 91 3.87 12.10 -6.61
C ALA A 91 4.68 11.23 -5.65
N VAL A 92 5.99 11.49 -5.54
CA VAL A 92 6.87 10.72 -4.64
C VAL A 92 6.47 10.94 -3.18
N ARG A 93 6.10 12.16 -2.78
CA ARG A 93 5.62 12.43 -1.42
C ARG A 93 4.34 11.65 -1.10
N GLN A 94 3.36 11.61 -2.01
CA GLN A 94 2.13 10.84 -1.84
C GLN A 94 2.40 9.34 -1.66
N PHE A 95 3.39 8.82 -2.35
CA PHE A 95 3.84 7.44 -2.23
C PHE A 95 4.60 7.16 -0.94
N LEU A 96 5.51 8.06 -0.52
CA LEU A 96 6.39 7.85 0.63
C LEU A 96 5.64 7.93 1.97
N VAL A 97 4.76 8.94 2.12
CA VAL A 97 4.16 9.26 3.43
C VAL A 97 3.41 8.08 4.05
N PRO A 98 2.53 7.33 3.36
CA PRO A 98 1.82 6.18 3.93
C PRO A 98 2.75 5.05 4.40
N LEU A 99 3.91 4.90 3.73
CA LEU A 99 4.89 3.85 4.05
C LEU A 99 5.78 4.21 5.25
N ILE A 100 6.02 5.52 5.46
CA ILE A 100 6.91 6.02 6.52
C ILE A 100 6.14 6.32 7.80
N GLN A 101 4.84 6.64 7.73
CA GLN A 101 4.03 6.98 8.91
C GLN A 101 4.07 5.87 9.95
N THR A 102 4.38 6.26 11.19
CA THR A 102 4.43 5.37 12.35
C THR A 102 3.05 5.23 12.98
N ASP A 103 2.78 4.05 13.53
CA ASP A 103 1.63 3.83 14.40
C ASP A 103 1.58 4.88 15.53
N GLY A 104 0.50 5.64 15.59
CA GLY A 104 0.04 6.27 16.82
C GLY A 104 0.41 7.72 17.09
N ASN A 105 1.02 8.48 16.17
CA ASN A 105 1.06 9.92 16.35
C ASN A 105 0.37 10.61 15.17
N PRO A 106 -0.85 11.12 15.33
CA PRO A 106 -1.44 12.03 14.35
C PRO A 106 -0.60 13.32 14.40
N THR A 107 0.52 13.30 13.71
CA THR A 107 1.40 14.46 13.61
C THR A 107 0.60 15.61 13.03
N GLN A 108 0.36 16.59 13.88
CA GLN A 108 0.02 17.96 13.59
C GLN A 108 -0.48 18.21 12.15
N GLN A 109 -1.79 18.34 12.07
CA GLN A 109 -2.53 18.78 10.91
C GLN A 109 -1.81 19.97 10.26
N GLN A 110 -1.15 19.71 9.15
CA GLN A 110 -0.90 20.79 8.21
C GLN A 110 -2.27 21.34 7.80
N PRO A 111 -2.43 22.67 7.70
CA PRO A 111 -3.72 23.27 7.38
C PRO A 111 -4.25 22.65 6.09
N ALA A 112 -5.46 22.13 6.18
CA ALA A 112 -6.19 21.41 5.18
C ALA A 112 -6.18 22.13 3.82
N GLN A 113 -5.37 21.65 2.91
CA GLN A 113 -5.65 21.74 1.49
C GLN A 113 -6.35 20.42 1.09
N GLN A 114 -7.66 20.43 1.16
CA GLN A 114 -8.70 19.65 0.48
C GLN A 114 -8.46 18.16 0.08
N GLN A 115 -7.44 17.47 0.58
CA GLN A 115 -7.31 16.01 0.42
C GLN A 115 -7.21 15.36 1.81
N PRO A 116 -7.93 14.24 2.04
CA PRO A 116 -7.78 13.50 3.31
C PRO A 116 -6.31 13.10 3.48
N ALA A 117 -5.78 13.30 4.70
CA ALA A 117 -4.42 12.89 5.01
C ALA A 117 -4.23 11.39 4.73
N PRO A 118 -3.12 10.97 4.08
CA PRO A 118 -2.84 9.56 3.88
C PRO A 118 -2.88 8.80 5.19
N GLN A 119 -3.62 7.69 5.23
CA GLN A 119 -3.69 6.83 6.41
C GLN A 119 -2.48 5.89 6.45
N PRO A 120 -1.94 5.56 7.63
CA PRO A 120 -0.88 4.56 7.76
C PRO A 120 -1.39 3.20 7.27
N ILE A 121 -0.51 2.44 6.62
CA ILE A 121 -0.85 1.10 6.14
C ILE A 121 -1.07 0.16 7.33
N ASP A 122 -2.19 -0.53 7.35
CA ASP A 122 -2.55 -1.50 8.40
C ASP A 122 -1.48 -2.61 8.51
N ALA A 123 -1.06 -2.92 9.73
CA ALA A 123 -0.06 -3.97 10.00
C ALA A 123 -0.45 -5.35 9.44
N ARG A 124 -1.76 -5.65 9.35
CA ARG A 124 -2.28 -6.88 8.73
C ARG A 124 -1.99 -6.90 7.22
N VAL A 125 -2.16 -5.77 6.56
CA VAL A 125 -1.86 -5.60 5.13
C VAL A 125 -0.37 -5.83 4.88
N MET A 126 0.48 -5.25 5.72
CA MET A 126 1.92 -5.46 5.62
C MET A 126 2.32 -6.92 5.89
N GLY A 127 1.71 -7.58 6.87
CA GLY A 127 1.92 -9.01 7.14
C GLY A 127 1.54 -9.89 5.95
N LEU A 128 0.40 -9.63 5.30
CA LEU A 128 -0.03 -10.33 4.09
C LEU A 128 0.94 -10.11 2.93
N TYR A 129 1.38 -8.87 2.72
CA TYR A 129 2.36 -8.52 1.69
C TYR A 129 3.67 -9.29 1.87
N LEU A 130 4.23 -9.26 3.08
CA LEU A 130 5.46 -9.99 3.41
C LEU A 130 5.31 -11.50 3.21
N TYR A 131 4.17 -12.05 3.63
CA TYR A 131 3.91 -13.48 3.46
C TYR A 131 3.91 -13.88 1.99
N GLU A 132 3.24 -13.11 1.13
CA GLU A 132 3.19 -13.35 -0.30
C GLU A 132 4.56 -13.13 -0.99
N LEU A 133 5.40 -12.20 -0.50
CA LEU A 133 6.76 -12.03 -1.02
C LEU A 133 7.67 -13.24 -0.72
N ILE A 134 7.54 -13.84 0.47
CA ILE A 134 8.39 -14.96 0.91
C ILE A 134 7.87 -16.29 0.36
N LYS A 135 6.55 -16.46 0.36
CA LYS A 135 5.87 -17.70 -0.06
C LYS A 135 4.66 -17.37 -0.92
N PRO A 136 4.88 -17.02 -2.21
CA PRO A 136 3.80 -16.60 -3.09
C PRO A 136 2.74 -17.69 -3.26
N SER A 137 1.48 -17.33 -3.06
CA SER A 137 0.35 -18.20 -3.38
C SER A 137 0.09 -18.26 -4.89
N ALA A 138 -0.64 -19.27 -5.35
CA ALA A 138 -1.05 -19.36 -6.74
C ALA A 138 -1.95 -18.21 -7.22
N ILE A 139 -2.56 -17.48 -6.29
CA ILE A 139 -3.44 -16.34 -6.54
C ILE A 139 -2.64 -15.02 -6.67
N PHE A 140 -1.45 -14.95 -6.09
CA PHE A 140 -0.68 -13.71 -5.99
C PHE A 140 -0.38 -13.04 -7.34
N PRO A 141 0.03 -13.76 -8.43
CA PRO A 141 0.24 -13.14 -9.73
C PRO A 141 -1.01 -12.44 -10.29
N GLU A 142 -2.20 -13.01 -10.07
CA GLU A 142 -3.46 -12.38 -10.46
C GLU A 142 -3.69 -11.06 -9.70
N ILE A 143 -3.45 -11.05 -8.40
CA ILE A 143 -3.58 -9.84 -7.56
C ILE A 143 -2.62 -8.75 -8.02
N ILE A 144 -1.35 -9.10 -8.28
CA ILE A 144 -0.36 -8.14 -8.79
C ILE A 144 -0.84 -7.52 -10.10
N GLN A 145 -1.34 -8.32 -11.03
CA GLN A 145 -1.83 -7.82 -12.33
C GLN A 145 -3.05 -6.91 -12.19
N GLN A 146 -3.99 -7.25 -11.31
CA GLN A 146 -5.24 -6.52 -11.19
C GLN A 146 -5.12 -5.27 -10.33
N THR A 147 -4.25 -5.27 -9.33
CA THR A 147 -4.22 -4.24 -8.28
C THR A 147 -2.94 -3.41 -8.32
N VAL A 148 -1.76 -4.03 -8.43
CA VAL A 148 -0.48 -3.33 -8.32
C VAL A 148 -0.01 -2.80 -9.67
N LEU A 149 -0.15 -3.59 -10.74
CA LEU A 149 0.34 -3.24 -12.07
C LEU A 149 -0.20 -1.90 -12.60
N PRO A 150 -1.50 -1.55 -12.47
CA PRO A 150 -1.99 -0.26 -12.95
C PRO A 150 -1.30 0.93 -12.26
N THR A 151 -1.11 0.87 -10.95
CA THR A 151 -0.43 1.91 -10.18
C THR A 151 1.05 2.01 -10.55
N HIS A 152 1.73 0.86 -10.70
CA HIS A 152 3.12 0.83 -11.17
C HIS A 152 3.28 1.42 -12.57
N GLN A 153 2.37 1.09 -13.49
CA GLN A 153 2.38 1.66 -14.85
C GLN A 153 2.16 3.19 -14.84
N ALA A 154 1.22 3.67 -14.03
CA ALA A 154 0.98 5.11 -13.89
C ALA A 154 2.20 5.84 -13.33
N PHE A 155 2.88 5.25 -12.33
CA PHE A 155 4.13 5.80 -11.80
C PHE A 155 5.26 5.80 -12.84
N CYS A 156 5.44 4.71 -13.59
CA CYS A 156 6.42 4.64 -14.68
C CYS A 156 6.14 5.68 -15.78
N GLN A 157 4.86 5.92 -16.13
CA GLN A 157 4.49 6.96 -17.08
C GLN A 157 4.80 8.37 -16.56
N LEU A 158 4.59 8.63 -15.26
CA LEU A 158 5.02 9.88 -14.63
C LEU A 158 6.53 10.06 -14.75
N LEU A 159 7.33 9.02 -14.44
CA LEU A 159 8.79 9.06 -14.58
C LEU A 159 9.22 9.29 -16.03
N ALA A 160 8.58 8.64 -17.01
CA ALA A 160 8.82 8.84 -18.42
C ALA A 160 8.62 10.31 -18.81
N ARG A 161 7.50 10.93 -18.38
CA ARG A 161 7.24 12.37 -18.62
C ARG A 161 8.32 13.26 -18.01
N GLN A 162 8.78 12.97 -16.78
CA GLN A 162 9.82 13.75 -16.11
C GLN A 162 11.20 13.62 -16.78
N LEU A 163 11.45 12.51 -17.45
CA LEU A 163 12.68 12.25 -18.21
C LEU A 163 12.62 12.72 -19.67
N GLY A 164 11.44 13.12 -20.16
CA GLY A 164 11.22 13.42 -21.58
C GLY A 164 11.31 12.18 -22.47
N ALA A 165 11.09 10.98 -21.90
CA ALA A 165 11.12 9.73 -22.65
C ALA A 165 9.82 9.53 -23.44
N VAL A 166 9.95 8.99 -24.67
CA VAL A 166 8.82 8.75 -25.58
C VAL A 166 7.95 7.58 -25.09
N ALA A 167 8.56 6.60 -24.43
CA ALA A 167 7.90 5.41 -23.88
C ALA A 167 8.56 4.96 -22.58
N VAL A 168 7.84 4.14 -21.83
CA VAL A 168 8.40 3.44 -20.67
C VAL A 168 9.33 2.33 -21.16
N ASP A 169 10.54 2.28 -20.62
CA ASP A 169 11.58 1.31 -20.94
C ASP A 169 12.11 0.62 -19.67
N PRO A 170 13.02 -0.38 -19.78
CA PRO A 170 13.54 -1.10 -18.62
C PRO A 170 14.25 -0.21 -17.59
N ALA A 171 14.91 0.87 -17.99
CA ALA A 171 15.59 1.78 -17.06
C ALA A 171 14.59 2.58 -16.22
N ILE A 172 13.43 2.95 -16.78
CA ILE A 172 12.34 3.58 -16.04
C ILE A 172 11.75 2.62 -15.01
N HIS A 173 11.57 1.34 -15.35
CA HIS A 173 11.17 0.33 -14.37
C HIS A 173 12.18 0.17 -13.24
N GLN A 174 13.49 0.15 -13.54
CA GLN A 174 14.55 0.09 -12.54
C GLN A 174 14.52 1.31 -11.61
N LEU A 175 14.35 2.52 -12.16
CA LEU A 175 14.19 3.74 -11.39
C LEU A 175 12.96 3.70 -10.47
N ALA A 176 11.82 3.23 -10.98
CA ALA A 176 10.60 3.07 -10.21
C ALA A 176 10.81 2.10 -9.03
N PHE A 177 11.40 0.93 -9.28
CA PHE A 177 11.70 -0.04 -8.22
C PHE A 177 12.72 0.48 -7.21
N ALA A 178 13.73 1.26 -7.62
CA ALA A 178 14.70 1.85 -6.71
C ALA A 178 14.02 2.84 -5.74
N ILE A 179 13.14 3.72 -6.25
CA ILE A 179 12.37 4.65 -5.42
C ILE A 179 11.44 3.89 -4.46
N CYS A 180 10.74 2.86 -4.96
CA CYS A 180 9.86 2.03 -4.14
C CYS A 180 10.64 1.30 -3.03
N ALA A 181 11.81 0.75 -3.34
CA ALA A 181 12.62 0.00 -2.38
C ALA A 181 13.08 0.87 -1.19
N MET A 182 13.45 2.12 -1.44
CA MET A 182 13.82 3.06 -0.37
C MET A 182 12.68 3.26 0.64
N ALA A 183 11.44 3.32 0.18
CA ALA A 183 10.29 3.53 1.04
C ALA A 183 9.86 2.25 1.78
N HIS A 184 9.90 1.11 1.09
CA HIS A 184 9.50 -0.17 1.67
C HIS A 184 10.32 -0.55 2.89
N ASP A 185 11.62 -0.26 2.90
CA ASP A 185 12.48 -0.61 4.02
C ASP A 185 12.04 0.09 5.32
N TYR A 186 11.55 1.33 5.25
CA TYR A 186 10.99 2.03 6.40
C TYR A 186 9.70 1.41 6.94
N SER A 187 8.96 0.66 6.13
CA SER A 187 7.80 -0.10 6.59
C SER A 187 8.18 -1.46 7.17
N LEU A 188 9.17 -2.13 6.56
CA LEU A 188 9.50 -3.53 6.83
C LEU A 188 10.55 -3.71 7.92
N SER A 189 11.51 -2.78 8.02
CA SER A 189 12.73 -2.94 8.84
C SER A 189 12.74 -2.02 10.06
N ARG A 190 11.59 -1.51 10.50
CA ARG A 190 11.50 -0.52 11.61
C ARG A 190 12.18 -0.96 12.89
N ASP A 191 11.96 -2.20 13.33
CA ASP A 191 12.57 -2.69 14.58
C ASP A 191 14.09 -2.83 14.44
N VAL A 192 14.56 -3.19 13.24
CA VAL A 192 15.99 -3.19 12.92
C VAL A 192 16.54 -1.77 12.95
N MET A 193 15.87 -0.81 12.28
CA MET A 193 16.28 0.59 12.31
C MET A 193 16.27 1.17 13.72
N ARG A 194 15.25 0.86 14.54
CA ARG A 194 15.17 1.30 15.93
C ARG A 194 16.33 0.76 16.79
N THR A 195 16.79 -0.44 16.47
CA THR A 195 17.93 -1.04 17.13
C THR A 195 19.27 -0.44 16.68
N LEU A 196 19.42 -0.17 15.39
CA LEU A 196 20.68 0.32 14.79
C LEU A 196 20.85 1.84 14.93
N ALA A 197 19.76 2.60 14.81
CA ALA A 197 19.77 4.07 14.77
C ALA A 197 18.44 4.61 15.36
N PRO A 198 18.23 4.49 16.69
CA PRO A 198 16.99 4.89 17.32
C PRO A 198 16.66 6.37 17.09
N GLU A 199 17.67 7.22 17.02
CA GLU A 199 17.53 8.65 16.73
C GLU A 199 16.86 8.94 15.37
N LEU A 200 16.85 7.99 14.45
CA LEU A 200 16.22 8.15 13.15
C LEU A 200 14.68 8.18 13.25
N LEU A 201 14.11 7.39 14.16
CA LEU A 201 12.67 7.16 14.25
C LEU A 201 12.02 7.84 15.47
N ASP A 202 12.81 8.16 16.50
CA ASP A 202 12.30 8.64 17.79
C ASP A 202 12.19 10.17 17.89
N GLN A 203 12.49 10.91 16.81
CA GLN A 203 12.31 12.36 16.76
C GLN A 203 10.84 12.73 16.52
N PRO A 204 10.33 13.81 17.10
CA PRO A 204 8.94 14.25 16.92
C PRO A 204 8.55 14.49 15.44
N ASP A 205 9.52 14.88 14.62
CA ASP A 205 9.37 15.19 13.19
C ASP A 205 10.03 14.15 12.28
N ALA A 206 10.34 12.95 12.78
CA ALA A 206 11.02 11.89 12.05
C ALA A 206 10.38 11.59 10.68
N THR A 207 9.05 11.47 10.63
CA THR A 207 8.33 11.21 9.37
C THR A 207 8.60 12.30 8.33
N VAL A 208 8.62 13.57 8.75
CA VAL A 208 8.88 14.71 7.84
C VAL A 208 10.33 14.68 7.37
N GLN A 209 11.29 14.54 8.28
CA GLN A 209 12.71 14.51 7.96
C GLN A 209 13.06 13.34 7.03
N ILE A 210 12.54 12.14 7.30
CA ILE A 210 12.74 10.95 6.46
C ILE A 210 12.12 11.18 5.08
N THR A 211 10.88 11.69 5.02
CA THR A 211 10.21 11.97 3.74
C THR A 211 11.00 12.97 2.90
N ASP A 212 11.45 14.07 3.47
CA ASP A 212 12.21 15.10 2.76
C ASP A 212 13.57 14.57 2.28
N ARG A 213 14.22 13.71 3.07
CA ARG A 213 15.46 13.05 2.70
C ARG A 213 15.28 12.07 1.54
N LEU A 214 14.23 11.24 1.60
CA LEU A 214 13.93 10.29 0.52
C LEU A 214 13.46 11.00 -0.76
N LEU A 215 12.77 12.13 -0.65
CA LEU A 215 12.48 13.00 -1.80
C LEU A 215 13.75 13.50 -2.46
N ALA A 216 14.72 13.98 -1.68
CA ALA A 216 16.01 14.44 -2.21
C ALA A 216 16.77 13.28 -2.90
N TYR A 217 16.78 12.09 -2.31
CA TYR A 217 17.39 10.91 -2.94
C TYR A 217 16.67 10.50 -4.22
N SER A 218 15.34 10.51 -4.23
CA SER A 218 14.55 10.21 -5.42
C SER A 218 14.82 11.20 -6.56
N GLN A 219 14.94 12.48 -6.23
CA GLN A 219 15.33 13.52 -7.20
C GLN A 219 16.74 13.28 -7.75
N ALA A 220 17.69 12.93 -6.90
CA ALA A 220 19.06 12.60 -7.33
C ALA A 220 19.10 11.38 -8.27
N LEU A 221 18.29 10.34 -7.99
CA LEU A 221 18.15 9.18 -8.89
C LEU A 221 17.57 9.58 -10.25
N LEU A 222 16.54 10.41 -10.26
CA LEU A 222 15.96 10.93 -11.50
C LEU A 222 16.99 11.73 -12.32
N ASP A 223 17.80 12.56 -11.66
CA ASP A 223 18.83 13.37 -12.32
C ASP A 223 19.99 12.52 -12.83
N VAL A 224 20.33 11.44 -12.12
CA VAL A 224 21.31 10.44 -12.61
C VAL A 224 20.78 9.78 -13.88
N GLU A 225 19.56 9.29 -13.88
CA GLU A 225 18.94 8.65 -15.04
C GLU A 225 18.88 9.60 -16.24
N ARG A 226 18.55 10.88 -16.03
CA ARG A 226 18.56 11.91 -17.07
C ARG A 226 19.96 12.07 -17.71
N ARG A 227 21.03 12.08 -16.89
CA ARG A 227 22.42 12.16 -17.41
C ARG A 227 22.82 10.90 -18.17
N LEU A 228 22.45 9.70 -17.69
CA LEU A 228 22.75 8.45 -18.38
C LEU A 228 22.12 8.42 -19.77
N ARG A 229 20.87 8.87 -19.91
CA ARG A 229 20.18 8.96 -21.21
C ARG A 229 20.83 9.94 -22.17
N GLN A 230 21.36 11.05 -21.68
CA GLN A 230 22.09 12.04 -22.50
C GLN A 230 23.44 11.53 -22.96
N SER A 231 24.04 10.57 -22.25
CA SER A 231 25.35 10.01 -22.58
C SER A 231 25.31 8.82 -23.57
N ILE A 232 24.13 8.28 -23.86
CA ILE A 232 23.92 7.18 -24.81
C ILE A 232 23.75 7.78 -26.22
N PRO A 233 24.56 7.37 -27.22
CA PRO A 233 24.40 7.82 -28.60
C PRO A 233 23.01 7.43 -29.13
N PRO A 234 22.36 8.27 -29.98
CA PRO A 234 21.02 8.04 -30.48
C PRO A 234 20.81 6.75 -31.28
N ASP A 235 21.88 6.12 -31.73
CA ASP A 235 21.87 4.88 -32.53
C ASP A 235 21.94 3.59 -31.68
N SER A 236 21.84 3.68 -30.34
CA SER A 236 21.99 2.54 -29.41
C SER A 236 20.73 2.20 -28.63
N LEU A 237 19.58 2.83 -28.96
CA LEU A 237 18.26 2.61 -28.32
C LEU A 237 17.30 1.84 -29.22
#